data_db176252a7f3e1f86afaa22ec3858000
#
_entry.id   db176252a7f3e1f86afaa22ec3858000
#
_cell.length_a   1.000
_cell.length_b   1.000
_cell.length_c   1.000
_cell.angle_alpha   90.00
_cell.angle_beta   90.00
_cell.angle_gamma   90.00
#
_symmetry.space_group_name_H-M   'P 1'
#
loop_
_entity.id
_entity.type
_entity.pdbx_description
1 polymer ?
#
loop_
_entity_poly.entity_id
_entity_poly.type
_entity_poly.pdbx_seq_one_letter_code
_entity_poly.pdbx_strand_id
1 'polypeptide(L)'
;MDSLLGEDNVGDGAARQIHDIFNELPNANGWACLIGFTGILFLTILDKSGKRWGKKNRVIWLLSITRAFLALVLFTGVSYAVNKNREDYLFDVVKVQSKGQQAPRMPRKDLIPEIAGRSIAVFIGSAVEHLAIARAFAVKNHYASDQSQELCYLGITNFFNSFFHAMGVGGAMSRTAVNSSCNVKSPLSGVVTMAVVLVCVYELVGTLYWIPKATLAAIIITAVWGLISPPSTFYRYWKTSLADFISSMLALWVTLFVSSEVGIGCAVGFNIVYVLLRQVFTRLSSTGSDVESRAGNSQRLGGAHSDSLHIPEDMRVFTFNESLFFPNAFRNTSKILDDIQTFHAPVYNGSHGLETERNWSVVGEKRVARLRKQAGIDGTSSLPEIRVVVLDFTRVNMIDTTAVTHLRNMVAALKTYAGEGLEIRFAGMSSQCRERFERADWHIIKVGSDEENEGDVAESTYLYWDTAAAIMAPRRRVSVLSDEGKVHAMHEEKADA
;
A
#
# COMPACT_ATOMS: atom_id res chain seq x y z
N MET A 1 -1.04 -28.54 15.90
CA MET A 1 0.10 -29.41 16.31
C MET A 1 -0.25 -30.24 17.52
N ASP A 2 -0.95 -29.67 18.48
CA ASP A 2 -1.53 -30.35 19.67
C ASP A 2 -2.18 -31.69 19.35
N SER A 3 -3.18 -31.69 18.46
CA SER A 3 -3.89 -32.90 18.04
C SER A 3 -3.03 -33.93 17.29
N LEU A 4 -1.86 -33.51 16.74
CA LEU A 4 -0.90 -34.42 16.12
C LEU A 4 -0.11 -35.20 17.19
N LEU A 5 0.22 -34.51 18.28
CA LEU A 5 1.01 -35.04 19.40
C LEU A 5 0.12 -35.65 20.49
N GLY A 6 -1.20 -35.39 20.42
CA GLY A 6 -2.16 -35.88 21.42
C GLY A 6 -2.04 -35.16 22.76
N GLU A 7 -1.80 -33.86 22.73
CA GLU A 7 -1.69 -32.98 23.91
C GLU A 7 -3.03 -32.34 24.20
N ASP A 8 -3.47 -32.33 25.46
CA ASP A 8 -4.82 -31.88 25.87
C ASP A 8 -4.85 -30.47 26.52
N ASN A 9 -3.71 -29.95 27.01
CA ASN A 9 -3.64 -28.72 27.80
C ASN A 9 -2.97 -27.55 27.06
N VAL A 10 -3.29 -27.35 25.80
CA VAL A 10 -2.74 -26.25 25.01
C VAL A 10 -3.67 -25.03 25.09
N GLY A 11 -3.17 -23.91 25.62
CA GLY A 11 -3.94 -22.68 25.77
C GLY A 11 -4.22 -21.96 24.43
N ASP A 12 -5.15 -20.99 24.47
CA ASP A 12 -5.48 -20.17 23.30
C ASP A 12 -4.40 -19.12 23.03
N GLY A 13 -4.14 -18.86 21.74
CA GLY A 13 -3.16 -17.87 21.24
C GLY A 13 -1.89 -18.52 20.68
N ALA A 14 -1.48 -18.10 19.48
CA ALA A 14 -0.41 -18.78 18.71
C ALA A 14 0.92 -18.89 19.46
N ALA A 15 1.36 -17.83 20.13
CA ALA A 15 2.60 -17.85 20.90
C ALA A 15 2.53 -18.80 22.11
N ARG A 16 1.37 -18.77 22.82
CA ARG A 16 1.14 -19.65 23.94
C ARG A 16 1.05 -21.11 23.51
N GLN A 17 0.37 -21.39 22.40
CA GLN A 17 0.31 -22.72 21.82
C GLN A 17 1.70 -23.28 21.51
N ILE A 18 2.59 -22.47 20.90
CA ILE A 18 3.95 -22.90 20.63
C ILE A 18 4.70 -23.22 21.92
N HIS A 19 4.60 -22.35 22.92
CA HIS A 19 5.26 -22.57 24.21
C HIS A 19 4.74 -23.84 24.91
N ASP A 20 3.42 -24.01 24.96
CA ASP A 20 2.77 -25.13 25.65
C ASP A 20 3.07 -26.46 24.96
N ILE A 21 3.07 -26.51 23.61
CA ILE A 21 3.47 -27.69 22.83
C ILE A 21 4.91 -28.13 23.18
N PHE A 22 5.84 -27.17 23.33
CA PHE A 22 7.23 -27.54 23.71
C PHE A 22 7.32 -28.00 25.17
N ASN A 23 6.54 -27.45 26.06
CA ASN A 23 6.53 -27.85 27.46
C ASN A 23 5.84 -29.20 27.70
N GLU A 24 4.79 -29.52 26.95
CA GLU A 24 4.05 -30.77 27.08
C GLU A 24 4.61 -31.91 26.19
N LEU A 25 5.62 -31.63 25.37
CA LEU A 25 6.25 -32.64 24.53
C LEU A 25 6.67 -33.95 25.27
N PRO A 26 7.12 -33.93 26.55
CA PRO A 26 7.42 -35.16 27.31
C PRO A 26 6.15 -35.98 27.60
N ASN A 27 4.99 -35.38 27.63
CA ASN A 27 3.69 -36.01 27.93
C ASN A 27 2.92 -36.41 26.66
N ALA A 28 3.52 -36.20 25.46
CA ALA A 28 2.91 -36.50 24.19
C ALA A 28 2.47 -37.97 24.06
N ASN A 29 1.30 -38.20 23.50
CA ASN A 29 0.79 -39.58 23.32
C ASN A 29 1.51 -40.25 22.15
N GLY A 30 2.36 -41.27 22.45
CA GLY A 30 3.15 -41.99 21.47
C GLY A 30 2.30 -42.64 20.35
N TRP A 31 1.07 -43.08 20.63
CA TRP A 31 0.18 -43.68 19.65
C TRP A 31 -0.41 -42.61 18.71
N ALA A 32 -0.76 -41.43 19.23
CA ALA A 32 -1.19 -40.29 18.44
C ALA A 32 -0.06 -39.82 17.51
N CYS A 33 1.17 -39.70 18.04
CA CYS A 33 2.36 -39.39 17.26
C CYS A 33 2.58 -40.39 16.13
N LEU A 34 2.48 -41.70 16.43
CA LEU A 34 2.68 -42.75 15.43
C LEU A 34 1.68 -42.59 14.27
N ILE A 35 0.38 -42.41 14.59
CA ILE A 35 -0.67 -42.20 13.57
C ILE A 35 -0.44 -40.91 12.80
N GLY A 36 -0.11 -39.82 13.48
CA GLY A 36 0.13 -38.51 12.87
C GLY A 36 1.30 -38.52 11.90
N PHE A 37 2.46 -38.98 12.34
CA PHE A 37 3.67 -39.01 11.49
C PHE A 37 3.56 -40.03 10.35
N THR A 38 2.98 -41.23 10.59
CA THR A 38 2.71 -42.19 9.51
C THR A 38 1.69 -41.65 8.51
N GLY A 39 0.69 -40.87 8.99
CA GLY A 39 -0.26 -40.16 8.15
C GLY A 39 0.42 -39.12 7.25
N ILE A 40 1.30 -38.28 7.80
CA ILE A 40 2.08 -37.29 7.03
C ILE A 40 2.96 -38.00 6.00
N LEU A 41 3.65 -39.08 6.40
CA LEU A 41 4.50 -39.85 5.49
C LEU A 41 3.68 -40.46 4.33
N PHE A 42 2.55 -41.08 4.63
CA PHE A 42 1.63 -41.65 3.65
C PHE A 42 1.16 -40.62 2.64
N LEU A 43 0.65 -39.45 3.13
CA LEU A 43 0.18 -38.35 2.30
C LEU A 43 1.30 -37.79 1.42
N THR A 44 2.51 -37.64 1.97
CA THR A 44 3.67 -37.09 1.24
C THR A 44 4.16 -38.08 0.16
N ILE A 45 4.18 -39.38 0.45
CA ILE A 45 4.56 -40.41 -0.55
C ILE A 45 3.57 -40.39 -1.71
N LEU A 46 2.27 -40.37 -1.45
CA LEU A 46 1.25 -40.33 -2.51
C LEU A 46 1.33 -39.03 -3.31
N ASP A 47 1.57 -37.88 -2.68
CA ASP A 47 1.74 -36.60 -3.38
C ASP A 47 2.96 -36.62 -4.32
N LYS A 48 4.12 -37.04 -3.81
CA LYS A 48 5.36 -37.13 -4.60
C LYS A 48 5.24 -38.18 -5.72
N SER A 49 4.61 -39.31 -5.45
CA SER A 49 4.35 -40.35 -6.46
C SER A 49 3.47 -39.84 -7.57
N GLY A 50 2.39 -39.12 -7.23
CA GLY A 50 1.52 -38.47 -8.19
C GLY A 50 2.22 -37.43 -9.07
N LYS A 51 3.05 -36.60 -8.49
CA LYS A 51 3.86 -35.60 -9.22
C LYS A 51 4.86 -36.26 -10.17
N ARG A 52 5.46 -37.38 -9.79
CA ARG A 52 6.53 -38.04 -10.56
C ARG A 52 5.96 -38.98 -11.67
N TRP A 53 4.95 -39.77 -11.34
CA TRP A 53 4.44 -40.83 -12.20
C TRP A 53 2.99 -40.61 -12.66
N GLY A 54 2.26 -39.69 -12.08
CA GLY A 54 0.85 -39.44 -12.40
C GLY A 54 0.59 -39.07 -13.87
N LYS A 55 1.60 -38.46 -14.54
CA LYS A 55 1.50 -38.19 -16.00
C LYS A 55 1.54 -39.45 -16.85
N LYS A 56 2.16 -40.55 -16.39
CA LYS A 56 2.28 -41.81 -17.11
C LYS A 56 1.17 -42.81 -16.75
N ASN A 57 0.65 -42.76 -15.52
CA ASN A 57 -0.31 -43.75 -15.03
C ASN A 57 -1.49 -43.07 -14.34
N ARG A 58 -2.70 -43.27 -14.93
CA ARG A 58 -3.96 -42.69 -14.42
C ARG A 58 -4.31 -43.18 -12.99
N VAL A 59 -3.93 -44.43 -12.65
CA VAL A 59 -4.19 -44.98 -11.32
C VAL A 59 -3.38 -44.22 -10.25
N ILE A 60 -2.09 -43.98 -10.49
CA ILE A 60 -1.24 -43.24 -9.58
C ILE A 60 -1.73 -41.78 -9.44
N TRP A 61 -2.16 -41.18 -10.53
CA TRP A 61 -2.78 -39.86 -10.54
C TRP A 61 -4.04 -39.82 -9.66
N LEU A 62 -4.95 -40.83 -9.83
CA LEU A 62 -6.17 -40.92 -9.02
C LEU A 62 -5.87 -41.12 -7.54
N LEU A 63 -4.94 -42.03 -7.20
CA LEU A 63 -4.51 -42.24 -5.81
C LEU A 63 -3.91 -40.97 -5.18
N SER A 64 -3.19 -40.18 -5.96
CA SER A 64 -2.62 -38.93 -5.47
C SER A 64 -3.70 -37.85 -5.20
N ILE A 65 -4.73 -37.77 -6.02
CA ILE A 65 -5.83 -36.80 -5.80
C ILE A 65 -6.67 -37.22 -4.59
N THR A 66 -6.97 -38.54 -4.48
CA THR A 66 -7.82 -39.08 -3.40
C THR A 66 -7.05 -39.37 -2.11
N ARG A 67 -5.75 -38.99 -2.01
CA ARG A 67 -4.87 -39.35 -0.90
C ARG A 67 -5.43 -38.99 0.48
N ALA A 68 -6.09 -37.82 0.62
CA ALA A 68 -6.68 -37.40 1.89
C ALA A 68 -7.84 -38.28 2.30
N PHE A 69 -8.70 -38.67 1.35
CA PHE A 69 -9.80 -39.60 1.57
C PHE A 69 -9.28 -41.01 1.92
N LEU A 70 -8.27 -41.50 1.21
CA LEU A 70 -7.65 -42.80 1.48
C LEU A 70 -7.01 -42.83 2.86
N ALA A 71 -6.30 -41.77 3.26
CA ALA A 71 -5.74 -41.66 4.61
C ALA A 71 -6.84 -41.70 5.66
N LEU A 72 -7.92 -40.96 5.45
CA LEU A 72 -9.05 -40.90 6.38
C LEU A 72 -9.68 -42.29 6.53
N VAL A 73 -10.01 -43.00 5.46
CA VAL A 73 -10.61 -44.31 5.51
C VAL A 73 -9.68 -45.34 6.17
N LEU A 74 -8.39 -45.36 5.78
CA LEU A 74 -7.40 -46.27 6.33
C LEU A 74 -7.24 -46.12 7.83
N PHE A 75 -6.95 -44.90 8.29
CA PHE A 75 -6.69 -44.64 9.71
C PHE A 75 -7.95 -44.68 10.59
N THR A 76 -9.13 -44.40 10.01
CA THR A 76 -10.41 -44.61 10.73
C THR A 76 -10.68 -46.10 10.93
N GLY A 77 -10.40 -46.94 9.89
CA GLY A 77 -10.51 -48.39 10.01
C GLY A 77 -9.56 -48.97 11.06
N VAL A 78 -8.30 -48.51 11.10
CA VAL A 78 -7.33 -48.88 12.13
C VAL A 78 -7.80 -48.45 13.52
N SER A 79 -8.27 -47.21 13.63
CA SER A 79 -8.80 -46.63 14.88
C SER A 79 -9.96 -47.47 15.43
N TYR A 80 -10.92 -47.83 14.58
CA TYR A 80 -12.05 -48.68 14.93
C TYR A 80 -11.59 -50.05 15.45
N ALA A 81 -10.68 -50.69 14.73
CA ALA A 81 -10.17 -52.02 15.08
C ALA A 81 -9.45 -52.02 16.46
N VAL A 82 -8.72 -50.95 16.75
CA VAL A 82 -7.91 -50.84 17.98
C VAL A 82 -8.72 -50.37 19.19
N ASN A 83 -9.67 -49.43 19.01
CA ASN A 83 -10.38 -48.78 20.11
C ASN A 83 -11.76 -49.35 20.42
N LYS A 84 -12.38 -50.17 19.51
CA LYS A 84 -13.74 -50.69 19.65
C LYS A 84 -14.03 -51.42 20.98
N ASN A 85 -13.04 -52.17 21.47
CA ASN A 85 -13.23 -53.03 22.64
C ASN A 85 -12.55 -52.46 23.91
N ARG A 86 -12.19 -51.17 23.94
CA ARG A 86 -11.48 -50.51 25.04
C ARG A 86 -12.39 -49.46 25.67
N GLU A 87 -12.39 -49.38 26.99
CA GLU A 87 -13.03 -48.31 27.72
C GLU A 87 -12.24 -47.02 27.65
N ASP A 88 -10.88 -47.12 27.73
CA ASP A 88 -9.96 -45.99 27.51
C ASP A 88 -9.34 -46.08 26.13
N TYR A 89 -9.56 -45.04 25.33
CA TYR A 89 -9.00 -44.97 23.99
C TYR A 89 -7.48 -44.73 24.05
N LEU A 90 -6.71 -45.43 23.20
CA LEU A 90 -5.25 -45.27 23.10
C LEU A 90 -4.85 -43.88 22.59
N PHE A 91 -5.70 -43.24 21.83
CA PHE A 91 -5.52 -41.90 21.25
C PHE A 91 -6.89 -41.25 21.04
N ASP A 92 -6.89 -39.94 20.94
CA ASP A 92 -8.10 -39.16 20.78
C ASP A 92 -8.78 -39.37 19.45
N VAL A 93 -10.09 -39.58 19.49
CA VAL A 93 -11.01 -39.63 18.35
C VAL A 93 -11.93 -38.43 18.33
N VAL A 94 -12.51 -38.11 17.18
CA VAL A 94 -13.31 -36.88 17.00
C VAL A 94 -14.62 -36.92 17.79
N LYS A 95 -15.19 -38.09 18.10
CA LYS A 95 -16.43 -38.31 18.88
C LYS A 95 -17.61 -37.51 18.34
N VAL A 96 -17.79 -37.50 17.01
CA VAL A 96 -18.90 -36.78 16.36
C VAL A 96 -20.21 -37.30 16.86
N GLN A 97 -21.08 -36.40 17.36
CA GLN A 97 -22.47 -36.68 17.68
C GLN A 97 -23.36 -35.81 16.80
N SER A 98 -24.24 -36.42 16.02
CA SER A 98 -25.21 -35.69 15.24
C SER A 98 -26.57 -35.73 15.91
N LYS A 99 -27.15 -34.55 16.17
CA LYS A 99 -28.56 -34.38 16.56
C LYS A 99 -29.45 -34.10 15.35
N GLY A 100 -28.92 -34.25 14.13
CA GLY A 100 -29.56 -33.83 12.89
C GLY A 100 -29.56 -32.32 12.68
N GLN A 101 -30.13 -31.88 11.59
CA GLN A 101 -30.26 -30.47 11.29
C GLN A 101 -31.47 -29.89 12.00
N GLN A 102 -31.29 -28.78 12.69
CA GLN A 102 -32.40 -28.08 13.34
C GLN A 102 -33.31 -27.41 12.31
N ALA A 103 -34.62 -27.39 12.57
CA ALA A 103 -35.54 -26.66 11.71
C ALA A 103 -35.27 -25.16 11.75
N PRO A 104 -35.46 -24.45 10.62
CA PRO A 104 -35.21 -23.01 10.57
C PRO A 104 -36.12 -22.28 11.54
N ARG A 105 -35.57 -21.34 12.29
CA ARG A 105 -36.27 -20.49 13.25
C ARG A 105 -35.84 -19.03 13.02
N MET A 106 -36.76 -18.10 13.32
CA MET A 106 -36.44 -16.68 13.28
C MET A 106 -35.36 -16.33 14.31
N PRO A 107 -34.32 -15.56 13.91
CA PRO A 107 -33.33 -15.04 14.86
C PRO A 107 -33.98 -14.20 15.96
N ARG A 108 -33.43 -14.26 17.17
CA ARG A 108 -33.94 -13.52 18.34
C ARG A 108 -33.67 -12.03 18.16
N LYS A 109 -34.73 -11.25 17.99
CA LYS A 109 -34.67 -9.80 17.74
C LYS A 109 -34.12 -9.04 18.96
N ASP A 110 -34.33 -9.54 20.16
CA ASP A 110 -33.94 -8.89 21.43
C ASP A 110 -32.42 -8.74 21.56
N LEU A 111 -31.64 -9.64 20.94
CA LEU A 111 -30.17 -9.63 20.99
C LEU A 111 -29.51 -8.68 19.96
N ILE A 112 -30.24 -8.25 18.93
CA ILE A 112 -29.68 -7.45 17.85
C ILE A 112 -29.04 -6.15 18.36
N PRO A 113 -29.69 -5.32 19.18
CA PRO A 113 -29.10 -4.08 19.68
C PRO A 113 -27.83 -4.31 20.51
N GLU A 114 -27.81 -5.40 21.29
CA GLU A 114 -26.71 -5.71 22.21
C GLU A 114 -25.46 -6.19 21.48
N ILE A 115 -25.61 -6.97 20.40
CA ILE A 115 -24.48 -7.57 19.68
C ILE A 115 -24.08 -6.77 18.45
N ALA A 116 -24.90 -5.81 17.98
CA ALA A 116 -24.67 -5.08 16.73
C ALA A 116 -23.28 -4.43 16.67
N GLY A 117 -22.85 -3.75 17.71
CA GLY A 117 -21.53 -3.11 17.77
C GLY A 117 -20.37 -4.10 17.70
N ARG A 118 -20.48 -5.23 18.37
CA ARG A 118 -19.45 -6.30 18.35
C ARG A 118 -19.44 -7.05 17.03
N SER A 119 -20.60 -7.18 16.38
CA SER A 119 -20.73 -7.84 15.07
C SER A 119 -19.94 -7.14 13.96
N ILE A 120 -19.74 -5.82 14.04
CA ILE A 120 -18.97 -5.07 13.05
C ILE A 120 -17.51 -5.54 13.01
N ALA A 121 -16.89 -5.72 14.17
CA ALA A 121 -15.50 -6.18 14.24
C ALA A 121 -15.36 -7.61 13.69
N VAL A 122 -16.28 -8.51 14.05
CA VAL A 122 -16.32 -9.88 13.54
C VAL A 122 -16.55 -9.92 12.04
N PHE A 123 -17.45 -9.07 11.53
CA PHE A 123 -17.71 -8.95 10.09
C PHE A 123 -16.47 -8.49 9.33
N ILE A 124 -15.82 -7.44 9.81
CA ILE A 124 -14.60 -6.91 9.14
C ILE A 124 -13.50 -7.99 9.14
N GLY A 125 -13.24 -8.64 10.28
CA GLY A 125 -12.25 -9.70 10.39
C GLY A 125 -12.53 -10.86 9.43
N SER A 126 -13.77 -11.38 9.46
CA SER A 126 -14.19 -12.48 8.58
C SER A 126 -14.15 -12.10 7.08
N ALA A 127 -14.57 -10.88 6.74
CA ALA A 127 -14.54 -10.39 5.36
C ALA A 127 -13.11 -10.25 4.84
N VAL A 128 -12.20 -9.67 5.62
CA VAL A 128 -10.78 -9.52 5.25
C VAL A 128 -10.12 -10.88 5.09
N GLU A 129 -10.34 -11.81 6.02
CA GLU A 129 -9.81 -13.17 5.92
C GLU A 129 -10.34 -13.89 4.68
N HIS A 130 -11.65 -13.83 4.44
CA HIS A 130 -12.28 -14.45 3.26
C HIS A 130 -11.70 -13.92 1.95
N LEU A 131 -11.61 -12.60 1.79
CA LEU A 131 -11.05 -11.96 0.61
C LEU A 131 -9.55 -12.26 0.43
N ALA A 132 -8.78 -12.30 1.51
CA ALA A 132 -7.37 -12.65 1.46
C ALA A 132 -7.17 -14.08 0.94
N ILE A 133 -7.99 -15.04 1.42
CA ILE A 133 -7.97 -16.43 0.98
C ILE A 133 -8.39 -16.53 -0.49
N ALA A 134 -9.51 -15.90 -0.86
CA ALA A 134 -10.01 -15.89 -2.24
C ALA A 134 -8.94 -15.38 -3.21
N ARG A 135 -8.29 -14.25 -2.89
CA ARG A 135 -7.22 -13.66 -3.70
C ARG A 135 -5.97 -14.53 -3.77
N ALA A 136 -5.53 -15.11 -2.64
CA ALA A 136 -4.35 -15.96 -2.60
C ALA A 136 -4.50 -17.20 -3.51
N PHE A 137 -5.68 -17.83 -3.47
CA PHE A 137 -5.95 -19.00 -4.32
C PHE A 137 -6.30 -18.64 -5.76
N ALA A 138 -6.88 -17.48 -6.02
CA ALA A 138 -7.07 -16.97 -7.37
C ALA A 138 -5.72 -16.79 -8.08
N VAL A 139 -4.74 -16.15 -7.43
CA VAL A 139 -3.37 -16.02 -7.96
C VAL A 139 -2.70 -17.39 -8.14
N LYS A 140 -2.80 -18.28 -7.14
CA LYS A 140 -2.20 -19.63 -7.19
C LYS A 140 -2.75 -20.50 -8.32
N ASN A 141 -4.05 -20.40 -8.58
CA ASN A 141 -4.74 -21.23 -9.56
C ASN A 141 -5.01 -20.50 -10.88
N HIS A 142 -4.47 -19.28 -11.06
CA HIS A 142 -4.55 -18.48 -12.28
C HIS A 142 -5.97 -18.17 -12.76
N TYR A 143 -6.87 -17.75 -11.85
CA TYR A 143 -8.18 -17.21 -12.20
C TYR A 143 -8.41 -15.82 -11.59
N ALA A 144 -9.33 -15.05 -12.18
CA ALA A 144 -9.76 -13.78 -11.61
C ALA A 144 -10.86 -14.00 -10.58
N SER A 145 -10.75 -13.40 -9.40
CA SER A 145 -11.81 -13.34 -8.39
C SER A 145 -12.39 -11.94 -8.33
N ASP A 146 -13.70 -11.85 -8.38
CA ASP A 146 -14.42 -10.60 -8.11
C ASP A 146 -14.67 -10.48 -6.60
N GLN A 147 -13.98 -9.53 -5.97
CA GLN A 147 -14.04 -9.35 -4.52
C GLN A 147 -15.43 -8.89 -4.05
N SER A 148 -16.14 -8.09 -4.86
CA SER A 148 -17.48 -7.62 -4.53
C SER A 148 -18.49 -8.78 -4.56
N GLN A 149 -18.36 -9.65 -5.53
CA GLN A 149 -19.19 -10.85 -5.67
C GLN A 149 -18.93 -11.84 -4.53
N GLU A 150 -17.66 -12.04 -4.13
CA GLU A 150 -17.29 -12.91 -3.00
C GLU A 150 -17.90 -12.40 -1.68
N LEU A 151 -17.85 -11.08 -1.42
CA LEU A 151 -18.49 -10.50 -0.24
C LEU A 151 -20.01 -10.62 -0.27
N CYS A 152 -20.62 -10.45 -1.43
CA CYS A 152 -22.05 -10.62 -1.60
C CYS A 152 -22.47 -12.06 -1.25
N TYR A 153 -21.76 -13.06 -1.77
CA TYR A 153 -22.02 -14.48 -1.45
C TYR A 153 -21.79 -14.78 0.03
N LEU A 154 -20.74 -14.22 0.62
CA LEU A 154 -20.48 -14.37 2.05
C LEU A 154 -21.64 -13.81 2.88
N GLY A 155 -22.13 -12.63 2.53
CA GLY A 155 -23.28 -11.99 3.17
C GLY A 155 -24.56 -12.81 3.04
N ILE A 156 -24.91 -13.26 1.83
CA ILE A 156 -26.08 -14.08 1.55
C ILE A 156 -26.00 -15.41 2.33
N THR A 157 -24.85 -16.06 2.34
CA THR A 157 -24.67 -17.33 3.05
C THR A 157 -24.87 -17.16 4.54
N ASN A 158 -24.29 -16.12 5.16
CA ASN A 158 -24.44 -15.86 6.58
C ASN A 158 -25.86 -15.41 6.94
N PHE A 159 -26.54 -14.70 6.06
CA PHE A 159 -27.94 -14.36 6.23
C PHE A 159 -28.80 -15.61 6.33
N PHE A 160 -28.68 -16.56 5.40
CA PHE A 160 -29.42 -17.81 5.46
C PHE A 160 -29.02 -18.67 6.67
N ASN A 161 -27.74 -18.74 7.01
CA ASN A 161 -27.26 -19.47 8.20
C ASN A 161 -27.89 -18.99 9.50
N SER A 162 -28.24 -17.71 9.60
CA SER A 162 -28.85 -17.13 10.79
C SER A 162 -30.19 -17.78 11.15
N PHE A 163 -30.96 -18.26 10.17
CA PHE A 163 -32.24 -18.96 10.39
C PHE A 163 -32.06 -20.37 10.94
N PHE A 164 -30.90 -20.98 10.73
CA PHE A 164 -30.58 -22.32 11.22
C PHE A 164 -29.78 -22.29 12.54
N HIS A 165 -29.61 -21.12 13.15
CA HIS A 165 -28.78 -20.91 14.34
C HIS A 165 -27.35 -21.43 14.17
N ALA A 166 -26.86 -21.41 12.93
CA ALA A 166 -25.52 -21.83 12.60
C ALA A 166 -24.53 -20.71 12.92
N MET A 167 -23.29 -21.09 13.22
CA MET A 167 -22.20 -20.13 13.37
C MET A 167 -21.95 -19.38 12.05
N GLY A 168 -21.43 -18.15 12.14
CA GLY A 168 -20.99 -17.40 10.99
C GLY A 168 -19.96 -18.17 10.16
N VAL A 169 -20.15 -18.16 8.85
CA VAL A 169 -19.27 -18.86 7.89
C VAL A 169 -18.32 -17.85 7.28
N GLY A 170 -17.05 -18.22 7.18
CA GLY A 170 -16.00 -17.50 6.49
C GLY A 170 -15.15 -18.40 5.60
N GLY A 171 -14.23 -17.83 4.86
CA GLY A 171 -13.20 -18.58 4.14
C GLY A 171 -12.34 -19.38 5.13
N ALA A 172 -12.01 -20.62 4.76
CA ALA A 172 -11.10 -21.44 5.56
C ALA A 172 -9.88 -21.82 4.74
N MET A 173 -8.72 -21.27 5.13
CA MET A 173 -7.45 -21.47 4.45
C MET A 173 -7.12 -22.94 4.25
N SER A 174 -7.26 -23.76 5.31
CA SER A 174 -6.95 -25.19 5.26
C SER A 174 -7.87 -25.98 4.32
N ARG A 175 -9.18 -25.73 4.36
CA ARG A 175 -10.16 -26.38 3.48
C ARG A 175 -9.96 -25.99 2.02
N THR A 176 -9.72 -24.72 1.76
CA THR A 176 -9.43 -24.21 0.40
C THR A 176 -8.11 -24.80 -0.12
N ALA A 177 -7.10 -24.94 0.76
CA ALA A 177 -5.83 -25.60 0.40
C ALA A 177 -6.03 -27.06 -0.03
N VAL A 178 -6.81 -27.82 0.72
CA VAL A 178 -7.14 -29.21 0.34
C VAL A 178 -7.87 -29.25 -1.00
N ASN A 179 -8.88 -28.41 -1.19
CA ASN A 179 -9.64 -28.30 -2.43
C ASN A 179 -8.74 -27.97 -3.64
N SER A 180 -7.87 -26.97 -3.47
CA SER A 180 -6.88 -26.58 -4.48
C SER A 180 -5.88 -27.73 -4.77
N SER A 181 -5.45 -28.47 -3.74
CA SER A 181 -4.54 -29.61 -3.92
C SER A 181 -5.19 -30.79 -4.64
N CYS A 182 -6.51 -30.92 -4.55
CA CYS A 182 -7.30 -31.87 -5.33
C CYS A 182 -7.59 -31.41 -6.77
N ASN A 183 -7.05 -30.25 -7.18
CA ASN A 183 -7.21 -29.70 -8.53
C ASN A 183 -8.68 -29.44 -8.92
N VAL A 184 -9.50 -29.02 -7.99
CA VAL A 184 -10.89 -28.63 -8.23
C VAL A 184 -10.92 -27.39 -9.12
N LYS A 185 -11.67 -27.46 -10.24
CA LYS A 185 -11.72 -26.39 -11.26
C LYS A 185 -13.08 -25.74 -11.44
N SER A 186 -14.12 -26.27 -10.81
CA SER A 186 -15.47 -25.79 -11.00
C SER A 186 -16.19 -25.57 -9.66
N PRO A 187 -16.92 -24.45 -9.48
CA PRO A 187 -17.79 -24.24 -8.32
C PRO A 187 -18.88 -25.32 -8.16
N LEU A 188 -19.22 -26.01 -9.23
CA LEU A 188 -20.21 -27.10 -9.21
C LEU A 188 -19.79 -28.27 -8.28
N SER A 189 -18.50 -28.41 -8.01
CA SER A 189 -17.99 -29.34 -6.98
C SER A 189 -18.58 -29.08 -5.60
N GLY A 190 -18.99 -27.83 -5.31
CA GLY A 190 -19.68 -27.45 -4.07
C GLY A 190 -21.01 -28.19 -3.88
N VAL A 191 -21.77 -28.42 -4.95
CA VAL A 191 -23.02 -29.17 -4.90
C VAL A 191 -22.76 -30.64 -4.54
N VAL A 192 -21.74 -31.25 -5.14
CA VAL A 192 -21.33 -32.61 -4.79
C VAL A 192 -20.83 -32.68 -3.34
N THR A 193 -20.05 -31.70 -2.91
CA THR A 193 -19.58 -31.62 -1.51
C THR A 193 -20.78 -31.52 -0.54
N MET A 194 -21.77 -30.68 -0.85
CA MET A 194 -22.98 -30.55 -0.06
C MET A 194 -23.72 -31.90 0.05
N ALA A 195 -23.92 -32.59 -1.05
CA ALA A 195 -24.57 -33.90 -1.05
C ALA A 195 -23.81 -34.92 -0.21
N VAL A 196 -22.49 -34.99 -0.35
CA VAL A 196 -21.65 -35.88 0.46
C VAL A 196 -21.73 -35.52 1.94
N VAL A 197 -21.69 -34.24 2.30
CA VAL A 197 -21.81 -33.78 3.70
C VAL A 197 -23.14 -34.16 4.30
N LEU A 198 -24.26 -34.03 3.54
CA LEU A 198 -25.57 -34.46 4.00
C LEU A 198 -25.59 -35.97 4.29
N VAL A 199 -25.09 -36.80 3.37
CA VAL A 199 -24.97 -38.26 3.58
C VAL A 199 -24.11 -38.53 4.83
N CYS A 200 -22.98 -37.84 5.01
CA CYS A 200 -22.13 -38.01 6.16
C CYS A 200 -22.84 -37.65 7.50
N VAL A 201 -23.64 -36.59 7.49
CA VAL A 201 -24.35 -36.12 8.70
C VAL A 201 -25.50 -37.04 9.07
N TYR A 202 -26.19 -37.65 8.13
CA TYR A 202 -27.34 -38.49 8.42
C TYR A 202 -27.00 -39.97 8.56
N GLU A 203 -26.10 -40.50 7.71
CA GLU A 203 -25.85 -41.93 7.60
C GLU A 203 -24.50 -42.39 8.19
N LEU A 204 -23.44 -41.56 8.05
CA LEU A 204 -22.07 -41.97 8.36
C LEU A 204 -21.53 -41.49 9.70
N VAL A 205 -22.36 -40.88 10.53
CA VAL A 205 -21.91 -40.32 11.84
C VAL A 205 -21.22 -41.37 12.70
N GLY A 206 -21.79 -42.60 12.76
CA GLY A 206 -21.18 -43.67 13.53
C GLY A 206 -19.78 -44.06 13.06
N THR A 207 -19.52 -43.95 11.77
CA THR A 207 -18.18 -44.19 11.20
C THR A 207 -17.24 -43.05 11.44
N LEU A 208 -17.72 -41.81 11.30
CA LEU A 208 -16.94 -40.59 11.51
C LEU A 208 -16.55 -40.39 12.99
N TYR A 209 -17.28 -40.99 13.91
CA TYR A 209 -16.95 -41.01 15.34
C TYR A 209 -15.53 -41.52 15.62
N TRP A 210 -15.07 -42.51 14.86
CA TRP A 210 -13.81 -43.16 15.07
C TRP A 210 -12.61 -42.51 14.37
N ILE A 211 -12.78 -41.35 13.74
CA ILE A 211 -11.67 -40.66 13.08
C ILE A 211 -10.65 -40.19 14.11
N PRO A 212 -9.35 -40.55 13.99
CA PRO A 212 -8.30 -40.05 14.87
C PRO A 212 -8.08 -38.57 14.65
N LYS A 213 -8.03 -37.76 15.72
CA LYS A 213 -7.70 -36.32 15.59
C LYS A 213 -6.33 -36.11 14.93
N ALA A 214 -5.35 -36.98 15.24
CA ALA A 214 -4.02 -36.96 14.64
C ALA A 214 -4.03 -37.08 13.10
N THR A 215 -4.94 -37.89 12.54
CA THR A 215 -5.07 -38.02 11.07
C THR A 215 -5.59 -36.73 10.43
N LEU A 216 -6.58 -36.06 11.06
CA LEU A 216 -7.07 -34.78 10.56
C LEU A 216 -5.96 -33.71 10.63
N ALA A 217 -5.19 -33.66 11.72
CA ALA A 217 -4.04 -32.78 11.85
C ALA A 217 -2.99 -33.05 10.75
N ALA A 218 -2.69 -34.31 10.45
CA ALA A 218 -1.76 -34.70 9.37
C ALA A 218 -2.23 -34.21 7.99
N ILE A 219 -3.54 -34.33 7.69
CA ILE A 219 -4.13 -33.87 6.43
C ILE A 219 -4.01 -32.32 6.34
N ILE A 220 -4.35 -31.60 7.41
CA ILE A 220 -4.28 -30.14 7.46
C ILE A 220 -2.84 -29.66 7.28
N ILE A 221 -1.89 -30.24 8.05
CA ILE A 221 -0.47 -29.86 7.98
C ILE A 221 0.07 -30.06 6.57
N THR A 222 -0.17 -31.20 5.95
CA THR A 222 0.33 -31.48 4.60
C THR A 222 -0.29 -30.56 3.54
N ALA A 223 -1.56 -30.16 3.70
CA ALA A 223 -2.23 -29.25 2.78
C ALA A 223 -1.73 -27.81 2.92
N VAL A 224 -1.51 -27.35 4.17
CA VAL A 224 -1.09 -25.97 4.46
C VAL A 224 0.41 -25.77 4.27
N TRP A 225 1.22 -26.84 4.39
CA TRP A 225 2.68 -26.74 4.25
C TRP A 225 3.14 -26.00 2.99
N GLY A 226 2.48 -26.23 1.87
CA GLY A 226 2.78 -25.58 0.60
C GLY A 226 2.34 -24.11 0.49
N LEU A 227 1.69 -23.56 1.52
CA LEU A 227 1.26 -22.16 1.57
C LEU A 227 2.17 -21.30 2.44
N ILE A 228 3.01 -21.93 3.27
CA ILE A 228 3.96 -21.22 4.12
C ILE A 228 5.01 -20.56 3.23
N SER A 229 5.10 -19.24 3.32
CA SER A 229 6.10 -18.49 2.57
C SER A 229 7.50 -18.79 3.08
N PRO A 230 8.45 -19.15 2.20
CA PRO A 230 9.83 -19.42 2.63
C PRO A 230 10.50 -18.16 3.18
N PRO A 231 11.48 -18.29 4.10
CA PRO A 231 12.22 -17.15 4.67
C PRO A 231 12.87 -16.24 3.62
N SER A 232 13.20 -16.79 2.44
CA SER A 232 13.72 -16.03 1.30
C SER A 232 12.77 -14.93 0.81
N THR A 233 11.46 -15.07 1.04
CA THR A 233 10.48 -14.04 0.70
C THR A 233 10.66 -12.80 1.57
N PHE A 234 10.88 -12.97 2.88
CA PHE A 234 11.16 -11.85 3.79
C PHE A 234 12.49 -11.16 3.46
N TYR A 235 13.51 -11.91 3.10
CA TYR A 235 14.78 -11.36 2.63
C TYR A 235 14.60 -10.56 1.34
N ARG A 236 13.75 -11.00 0.42
CA ARG A 236 13.42 -10.26 -0.79
C ARG A 236 12.69 -8.95 -0.47
N TYR A 237 11.76 -8.94 0.49
CA TYR A 237 11.10 -7.70 0.96
C TYR A 237 12.12 -6.72 1.52
N TRP A 238 13.01 -7.19 2.40
CA TRP A 238 14.11 -6.36 2.91
C TRP A 238 14.94 -5.71 1.80
N LYS A 239 15.29 -6.48 0.78
CA LYS A 239 16.11 -5.98 -0.34
C LYS A 239 15.35 -5.02 -1.25
N THR A 240 14.03 -5.17 -1.40
CA THR A 240 13.20 -4.37 -2.30
C THR A 240 12.68 -3.10 -1.64
N SER A 241 12.14 -3.20 -0.43
CA SER A 241 11.51 -2.09 0.29
C SER A 241 11.56 -2.35 1.79
N LEU A 242 12.25 -1.48 2.52
CA LEU A 242 12.33 -1.56 3.98
C LEU A 242 10.95 -1.41 4.63
N ALA A 243 10.07 -0.57 4.05
CA ALA A 243 8.73 -0.37 4.57
C ALA A 243 7.88 -1.64 4.47
N ASP A 244 7.92 -2.35 3.33
CA ASP A 244 7.19 -3.60 3.15
C ASP A 244 7.71 -4.70 4.07
N PHE A 245 9.03 -4.72 4.30
CA PHE A 245 9.63 -5.63 5.27
C PHE A 245 9.14 -5.35 6.70
N ILE A 246 9.17 -4.08 7.14
CA ILE A 246 8.68 -3.69 8.48
C ILE A 246 7.19 -4.02 8.63
N SER A 247 6.37 -3.70 7.62
CA SER A 247 4.95 -4.00 7.61
C SER A 247 4.68 -5.50 7.73
N SER A 248 5.41 -6.33 6.98
CA SER A 248 5.26 -7.78 7.02
C SER A 248 5.74 -8.39 8.36
N MET A 249 6.82 -7.87 8.94
CA MET A 249 7.29 -8.27 10.26
C MET A 249 6.30 -7.86 11.35
N LEU A 250 5.78 -6.64 11.27
CA LEU A 250 4.76 -6.15 12.21
C LEU A 250 3.51 -7.03 12.16
N ALA A 251 3.00 -7.33 10.95
CA ALA A 251 1.88 -8.25 10.78
C ALA A 251 2.16 -9.62 11.43
N LEU A 252 3.32 -10.22 11.13
CA LEU A 252 3.70 -11.54 11.63
C LEU A 252 3.78 -11.56 13.16
N TRP A 253 4.53 -10.63 13.76
CA TRP A 253 4.75 -10.62 15.20
C TRP A 253 3.48 -10.30 15.98
N VAL A 254 2.70 -9.30 15.53
CA VAL A 254 1.44 -8.95 16.21
C VAL A 254 0.43 -10.08 16.08
N THR A 255 0.33 -10.74 14.92
CA THR A 255 -0.54 -11.92 14.75
C THR A 255 -0.12 -13.06 15.66
N LEU A 256 1.17 -13.28 15.85
CA LEU A 256 1.68 -14.37 16.68
C LEU A 256 1.40 -14.15 18.18
N PHE A 257 1.51 -12.92 18.67
CA PHE A 257 1.40 -12.60 20.10
C PHE A 257 0.03 -12.12 20.55
N VAL A 258 -0.78 -11.55 19.64
CA VAL A 258 -2.07 -10.96 19.99
C VAL A 258 -3.21 -11.66 19.25
N SER A 259 -3.49 -11.27 18.01
CA SER A 259 -4.48 -11.91 17.14
C SER A 259 -4.26 -11.54 15.68
N SER A 260 -4.87 -12.30 14.75
CA SER A 260 -4.76 -12.06 13.31
C SER A 260 -5.39 -10.74 12.89
N GLU A 261 -6.53 -10.35 13.50
CA GLU A 261 -7.24 -9.12 13.20
C GLU A 261 -6.41 -7.89 13.58
N VAL A 262 -5.83 -7.92 14.79
CA VAL A 262 -4.95 -6.84 15.27
C VAL A 262 -3.67 -6.76 14.44
N GLY A 263 -3.10 -7.91 14.05
CA GLY A 263 -1.91 -7.97 13.21
C GLY A 263 -2.13 -7.33 11.84
N ILE A 264 -3.23 -7.65 11.18
CA ILE A 264 -3.61 -7.03 9.91
C ILE A 264 -3.89 -5.53 10.11
N GLY A 265 -4.64 -5.16 11.14
CA GLY A 265 -4.95 -3.77 11.48
C GLY A 265 -3.68 -2.92 11.68
N CYS A 266 -2.71 -3.42 12.43
CA CYS A 266 -1.43 -2.77 12.65
C CYS A 266 -0.62 -2.60 11.35
N ALA A 267 -0.57 -3.62 10.49
CA ALA A 267 0.14 -3.54 9.22
C ALA A 267 -0.51 -2.53 8.26
N VAL A 268 -1.84 -2.52 8.17
CA VAL A 268 -2.58 -1.53 7.36
C VAL A 268 -2.38 -0.12 7.91
N GLY A 269 -2.51 0.05 9.23
CA GLY A 269 -2.26 1.34 9.90
C GLY A 269 -0.85 1.86 9.64
N PHE A 270 0.17 1.00 9.78
CA PHE A 270 1.55 1.35 9.45
C PHE A 270 1.70 1.80 7.99
N ASN A 271 1.11 1.08 7.03
CA ASN A 271 1.20 1.43 5.63
C ASN A 271 0.53 2.78 5.32
N ILE A 272 -0.63 3.07 5.93
CA ILE A 272 -1.30 4.37 5.79
C ILE A 272 -0.41 5.48 6.32
N VAL A 273 0.13 5.33 7.54
CA VAL A 273 1.05 6.32 8.14
C VAL A 273 2.31 6.48 7.29
N TYR A 274 2.88 5.39 6.81
CA TYR A 274 4.05 5.44 5.93
C TYR A 274 3.80 6.22 4.64
N VAL A 275 2.66 5.98 3.96
CA VAL A 275 2.30 6.71 2.74
C VAL A 275 2.10 8.20 3.03
N LEU A 276 1.42 8.54 4.14
CA LEU A 276 1.24 9.95 4.56
C LEU A 276 2.59 10.62 4.85
N LEU A 277 3.45 9.96 5.62
CA LEU A 277 4.79 10.49 5.93
C LEU A 277 5.63 10.65 4.66
N ARG A 278 5.56 9.70 3.74
CA ARG A 278 6.24 9.79 2.46
C ARG A 278 5.80 11.01 1.66
N GLN A 279 4.50 11.33 1.64
CA GLN A 279 3.96 12.54 1.02
C GLN A 279 4.48 13.82 1.67
N VAL A 280 4.55 13.85 3.01
CA VAL A 280 5.09 15.02 3.76
C VAL A 280 6.58 15.25 3.45
N PHE A 281 7.36 14.16 3.37
CA PHE A 281 8.82 14.22 3.23
C PHE A 281 9.30 14.05 1.79
N THR A 282 8.50 14.51 0.81
CA THR A 282 8.91 14.50 -0.60
C THR A 282 10.20 15.32 -0.83
N ARG A 283 11.02 14.84 -1.75
CA ARG A 283 12.27 15.52 -2.13
C ARG A 283 12.00 16.38 -3.36
N LEU A 284 12.20 17.69 -3.19
CA LEU A 284 12.29 18.61 -4.32
C LEU A 284 13.72 18.54 -4.88
N SER A 285 13.86 18.36 -6.18
CA SER A 285 15.14 18.44 -6.89
C SER A 285 15.34 19.86 -7.39
N SER A 286 16.51 20.44 -7.13
CA SER A 286 16.94 21.73 -7.66
C SER A 286 18.13 21.51 -8.57
N THR A 287 18.13 22.12 -9.75
CA THR A 287 19.21 22.05 -10.72
C THR A 287 19.58 23.46 -11.18
N GLY A 288 20.84 23.79 -11.11
CA GLY A 288 21.41 25.05 -11.56
C GLY A 288 22.87 24.84 -12.03
N SER A 289 23.49 25.82 -12.60
CA SER A 289 24.88 25.76 -13.08
C SER A 289 25.91 25.35 -12.02
N ASP A 290 25.65 25.70 -10.77
CA ASP A 290 26.47 25.38 -9.61
C ASP A 290 26.37 23.91 -9.18
N VAL A 291 25.25 23.25 -9.47
CA VAL A 291 25.05 21.82 -9.17
C VAL A 291 25.77 20.93 -10.19
N GLU A 292 25.85 21.34 -11.44
CA GLU A 292 26.61 20.63 -12.47
C GLU A 292 28.12 20.60 -12.18
N SER A 293 28.66 21.67 -11.59
CA SER A 293 30.08 21.75 -11.24
C SER A 293 30.48 20.98 -9.98
N ARG A 294 29.55 20.74 -9.05
CA ARG A 294 29.81 20.03 -7.77
C ARG A 294 29.47 18.54 -7.80
N ALA A 295 28.51 18.14 -8.60
CA ALA A 295 28.13 16.74 -8.76
C ALA A 295 28.86 16.17 -9.96
N GLY A 296 30.06 15.67 -9.79
CA GLY A 296 30.76 14.87 -10.80
C GLY A 296 30.01 13.57 -11.20
N ASN A 297 28.73 13.48 -10.90
CA ASN A 297 27.79 12.47 -11.33
C ASN A 297 26.45 13.15 -11.65
N SER A 298 26.25 13.43 -12.91
CA SER A 298 25.02 13.89 -13.51
C SER A 298 23.80 13.14 -12.99
N GLN A 299 22.99 13.79 -12.17
CA GLN A 299 21.58 13.41 -12.07
C GLN A 299 20.95 13.85 -13.40
N ARG A 300 21.02 12.95 -14.39
CA ARG A 300 20.46 13.13 -15.73
C ARG A 300 18.98 13.46 -15.60
N LEU A 301 18.58 14.62 -16.08
CA LEU A 301 17.21 14.91 -16.42
C LEU A 301 16.70 13.72 -17.26
N GLY A 302 15.76 12.95 -16.72
CA GLY A 302 15.35 11.66 -17.28
C GLY A 302 14.71 11.81 -18.65
N GLY A 303 15.50 11.52 -19.68
CA GLY A 303 15.08 11.46 -21.07
C GLY A 303 16.26 11.02 -21.93
N ALA A 304 16.04 10.09 -22.85
CA ALA A 304 17.05 9.37 -23.63
C ALA A 304 17.86 10.21 -24.65
N HIS A 305 17.79 11.55 -24.63
CA HIS A 305 18.55 12.47 -25.45
C HIS A 305 18.93 13.70 -24.60
N SER A 306 19.82 13.52 -23.62
CA SER A 306 20.45 14.67 -22.99
C SER A 306 21.88 14.82 -23.48
N ASP A 307 22.08 15.46 -24.63
CA ASP A 307 23.20 16.40 -24.77
C ASP A 307 23.05 17.36 -23.59
N SER A 308 24.12 17.59 -22.83
CA SER A 308 24.14 18.37 -21.59
C SER A 308 23.48 19.74 -21.82
N LEU A 309 22.20 19.85 -21.39
CA LEU A 309 21.48 21.11 -21.47
C LEU A 309 22.15 22.06 -20.48
N HIS A 310 22.85 23.04 -21.00
CA HIS A 310 23.50 24.05 -20.18
C HIS A 310 22.44 24.98 -19.57
N ILE A 311 22.33 25.01 -18.26
CA ILE A 311 21.44 25.91 -17.55
C ILE A 311 22.17 27.20 -17.26
N PRO A 312 21.66 28.36 -17.74
CA PRO A 312 22.29 29.66 -17.49
C PRO A 312 22.39 29.96 -15.98
N GLU A 313 23.41 30.74 -15.58
CA GLU A 313 23.60 31.07 -14.15
C GLU A 313 22.48 31.89 -13.54
N ASP A 314 21.70 32.61 -14.34
CA ASP A 314 20.55 33.41 -13.95
C ASP A 314 19.22 32.66 -13.97
N MET A 315 19.28 31.31 -14.15
CA MET A 315 18.12 30.43 -14.22
C MET A 315 18.25 29.29 -13.20
N ARG A 316 17.12 28.91 -12.62
CA ARG A 316 17.03 27.74 -11.76
C ARG A 316 15.82 26.87 -12.06
N VAL A 317 16.01 25.55 -12.05
CA VAL A 317 14.98 24.57 -12.36
C VAL A 317 14.67 23.79 -11.11
N PHE A 318 13.39 23.72 -10.74
CA PHE A 318 12.88 22.96 -9.62
C PHE A 318 11.91 21.89 -10.10
N THR A 319 12.27 20.62 -9.89
CA THR A 319 11.44 19.48 -10.26
C THR A 319 10.72 18.95 -9.03
N PHE A 320 9.42 18.96 -9.07
CA PHE A 320 8.58 18.32 -8.06
C PHE A 320 8.52 16.83 -8.35
N ASN A 321 8.93 16.00 -7.38
CA ASN A 321 8.97 14.55 -7.57
C ASN A 321 7.64 13.86 -7.31
N GLU A 322 6.68 14.52 -6.70
CA GLU A 322 5.34 14.02 -6.37
C GLU A 322 4.31 15.16 -6.41
N SER A 323 3.04 14.80 -6.33
CA SER A 323 1.91 15.74 -6.25
C SER A 323 2.02 16.70 -5.08
N LEU A 324 1.46 17.92 -5.23
CA LEU A 324 1.53 18.98 -4.24
C LEU A 324 0.22 19.08 -3.47
N PHE A 325 0.29 18.85 -2.16
CA PHE A 325 -0.82 18.92 -1.23
C PHE A 325 -0.46 19.71 0.04
N PHE A 326 -1.46 20.05 0.84
CA PHE A 326 -1.29 20.78 2.10
C PHE A 326 -0.14 20.25 2.99
N PRO A 327 0.14 18.91 3.09
CA PRO A 327 1.20 18.44 4.00
C PRO A 327 2.62 18.75 3.50
N ASN A 328 2.82 18.90 2.18
CA ASN A 328 4.15 19.10 1.58
C ASN A 328 4.34 20.46 0.89
N ALA A 329 3.26 21.20 0.64
CA ALA A 329 3.29 22.47 -0.10
C ALA A 329 4.21 23.50 0.54
N PHE A 330 4.01 23.80 1.83
CA PHE A 330 4.84 24.76 2.56
C PHE A 330 6.33 24.40 2.54
N ARG A 331 6.65 23.13 2.74
CA ARG A 331 8.03 22.65 2.74
C ARG A 331 8.72 22.83 1.39
N ASN A 332 8.02 22.47 0.30
CA ASN A 332 8.56 22.58 -1.06
C ASN A 332 8.74 24.04 -1.45
N THR A 333 7.75 24.91 -1.21
CA THR A 333 7.85 26.34 -1.54
C THR A 333 8.90 27.06 -0.69
N SER A 334 9.01 26.73 0.60
CA SER A 334 10.08 27.27 1.45
C SER A 334 11.47 26.84 0.99
N LYS A 335 11.61 25.59 0.52
CA LYS A 335 12.88 25.09 0.00
C LYS A 335 13.29 25.80 -1.29
N ILE A 336 12.33 26.13 -2.17
CA ILE A 336 12.59 26.93 -3.39
C ILE A 336 13.11 28.31 -3.01
N LEU A 337 12.43 28.99 -2.06
CA LEU A 337 12.88 30.31 -1.55
C LEU A 337 14.27 30.24 -0.92
N ASP A 338 14.52 29.26 -0.05
CA ASP A 338 15.82 29.07 0.59
C ASP A 338 16.94 28.84 -0.43
N ASP A 339 16.67 28.03 -1.46
CA ASP A 339 17.65 27.70 -2.49
C ASP A 339 18.00 28.92 -3.34
N ILE A 340 16.99 29.68 -3.80
CA ILE A 340 17.19 30.91 -4.57
C ILE A 340 17.93 31.95 -3.72
N GLN A 341 17.52 32.19 -2.48
CA GLN A 341 18.16 33.14 -1.60
C GLN A 341 19.60 32.73 -1.21
N THR A 342 19.92 31.46 -1.25
CA THR A 342 21.27 30.98 -0.94
C THR A 342 22.24 31.24 -2.08
N PHE A 343 21.83 30.99 -3.32
CA PHE A 343 22.72 30.96 -4.49
C PHE A 343 22.61 32.18 -5.41
N HIS A 344 21.66 33.07 -5.18
CA HIS A 344 21.48 34.29 -5.99
C HIS A 344 21.46 35.53 -5.14
N ALA A 345 21.90 36.67 -5.73
CA ALA A 345 21.87 37.97 -5.09
C ALA A 345 20.46 38.57 -5.17
N PRO A 346 20.04 39.36 -4.17
CA PRO A 346 18.84 40.20 -4.28
C PRO A 346 19.09 41.30 -5.32
N VAL A 347 18.10 41.62 -6.13
CA VAL A 347 18.22 42.70 -7.13
C VAL A 347 18.34 44.08 -6.45
N TYR A 348 17.77 44.26 -5.27
CA TYR A 348 17.85 45.49 -4.50
C TYR A 348 19.04 45.49 -3.52
N ASN A 349 20.20 45.95 -4.03
CA ASN A 349 21.34 46.32 -3.15
C ASN A 349 21.26 47.78 -2.62
N GLY A 350 20.14 48.43 -2.85
CA GLY A 350 19.95 49.83 -2.47
C GLY A 350 19.40 50.02 -1.05
N SER A 351 20.17 50.62 -0.23
CA SER A 351 19.93 50.93 1.19
C SER A 351 18.74 51.87 1.49
N HIS A 352 17.93 52.26 0.51
CA HIS A 352 16.97 53.36 0.72
C HIS A 352 15.47 52.97 0.78
N GLY A 353 15.08 51.77 0.43
CA GLY A 353 13.67 51.36 0.47
C GLY A 353 13.37 50.32 1.54
N LEU A 354 14.31 49.42 1.79
CA LEU A 354 14.10 48.25 2.65
C LEU A 354 14.25 48.50 4.16
N GLU A 355 14.91 49.56 4.59
CA GLU A 355 15.07 49.85 6.03
C GLU A 355 13.77 50.32 6.70
N THR A 356 12.89 50.97 5.94
CA THR A 356 11.59 51.45 6.45
C THR A 356 10.51 50.35 6.49
N GLU A 357 10.63 49.28 5.71
CA GLU A 357 9.70 48.14 5.66
C GLU A 357 10.24 46.90 6.36
N ARG A 358 11.43 46.97 6.94
CA ARG A 358 12.08 45.83 7.58
C ARG A 358 11.28 45.33 8.78
N ASN A 359 10.82 44.10 8.70
CA ASN A 359 10.15 43.44 9.82
C ASN A 359 11.15 43.21 10.98
N TRP A 360 10.67 43.21 12.22
CA TRP A 360 11.46 42.92 13.40
C TRP A 360 12.09 41.53 13.44
N SER A 361 11.58 40.60 12.63
CA SER A 361 12.03 39.21 12.60
C SER A 361 13.27 39.01 11.70
N VAL A 362 14.39 38.69 12.31
CA VAL A 362 15.67 38.38 11.65
C VAL A 362 15.88 36.88 11.44
N VAL A 363 14.84 36.06 11.68
CA VAL A 363 14.95 34.58 11.62
C VAL A 363 15.26 34.10 10.20
N GLY A 364 14.62 34.69 9.19
CA GLY A 364 14.85 34.37 7.76
C GLY A 364 16.28 34.69 7.34
N GLU A 365 16.77 35.89 7.68
CA GLU A 365 18.14 36.34 7.36
C GLU A 365 19.20 35.40 7.98
N LYS A 366 19.04 35.06 9.27
CA LYS A 366 19.92 34.09 9.94
C LYS A 366 19.91 32.72 9.32
N ARG A 367 18.74 32.29 8.83
CA ARG A 367 18.57 31.01 8.13
C ARG A 367 19.34 31.01 6.81
N VAL A 368 19.16 32.03 5.98
CA VAL A 368 19.86 32.17 4.70
C VAL A 368 21.36 32.29 4.91
N ALA A 369 21.81 33.12 5.88
CA ALA A 369 23.23 33.23 6.22
C ALA A 369 23.85 31.88 6.62
N ARG A 370 23.11 31.06 7.39
CA ARG A 370 23.56 29.71 7.74
C ARG A 370 23.65 28.80 6.50
N LEU A 371 22.66 28.84 5.61
CA LEU A 371 22.65 28.04 4.37
C LEU A 371 23.81 28.45 3.45
N ARG A 372 24.06 29.74 3.27
CA ARG A 372 25.22 30.24 2.51
C ARG A 372 26.55 29.77 3.09
N LYS A 373 26.72 29.85 4.41
CA LYS A 373 27.91 29.34 5.09
C LYS A 373 28.09 27.83 4.89
N GLN A 374 27.01 27.07 4.93
CA GLN A 374 27.05 25.62 4.66
C GLN A 374 27.37 25.30 3.20
N ALA A 375 26.95 26.18 2.28
CA ALA A 375 27.28 26.07 0.86
C ALA A 375 28.68 26.60 0.52
N GLY A 376 29.44 27.14 1.47
CA GLY A 376 30.77 27.72 1.27
C GLY A 376 30.77 29.04 0.48
N ILE A 377 29.69 29.81 0.60
CA ILE A 377 29.52 31.10 -0.09
C ILE A 377 29.83 32.19 0.90
N ASP A 378 30.96 32.88 0.70
CA ASP A 378 31.41 34.00 1.49
C ASP A 378 31.11 35.33 0.75
N GLY A 379 30.02 35.97 1.11
CA GLY A 379 29.60 37.30 0.58
C GLY A 379 28.51 37.22 -0.50
N THR A 380 27.77 38.33 -0.65
CA THR A 380 26.66 38.48 -1.59
C THR A 380 27.04 39.10 -2.92
N SER A 381 28.19 39.78 -2.99
CA SER A 381 28.62 40.61 -4.12
C SER A 381 29.09 39.82 -5.35
N SER A 382 29.30 38.54 -5.22
CA SER A 382 29.71 37.66 -6.33
C SER A 382 28.62 36.73 -6.84
N LEU A 383 27.40 36.78 -6.27
CA LEU A 383 26.31 35.89 -6.67
C LEU A 383 25.58 36.45 -7.91
N PRO A 384 25.21 35.58 -8.87
CA PRO A 384 24.41 35.97 -10.03
C PRO A 384 23.00 36.39 -9.59
N GLU A 385 22.39 37.31 -10.35
CA GLU A 385 20.97 37.63 -10.20
C GLU A 385 20.13 36.54 -10.78
N ILE A 386 19.02 36.17 -10.13
CA ILE A 386 18.04 35.25 -10.69
C ILE A 386 17.05 35.99 -11.56
N ARG A 387 16.82 35.52 -12.79
CA ARG A 387 15.88 36.11 -13.76
C ARG A 387 14.81 35.16 -14.21
N VAL A 388 15.08 33.86 -14.16
CA VAL A 388 14.12 32.84 -14.59
C VAL A 388 14.07 31.71 -13.58
N VAL A 389 12.85 31.36 -13.14
CA VAL A 389 12.60 30.18 -12.32
C VAL A 389 11.69 29.23 -13.08
N VAL A 390 12.18 28.04 -13.34
CA VAL A 390 11.42 26.98 -14.01
C VAL A 390 10.88 26.02 -12.96
N LEU A 391 9.59 25.81 -12.95
CA LEU A 391 8.88 24.88 -12.09
C LEU A 391 8.38 23.68 -12.91
N ASP A 392 9.06 22.57 -12.78
CA ASP A 392 8.75 21.34 -13.51
C ASP A 392 7.64 20.55 -12.80
N PHE A 393 6.49 20.50 -13.43
CA PHE A 393 5.27 19.83 -12.99
C PHE A 393 5.03 18.45 -13.63
N THR A 394 6.01 17.93 -14.40
CA THR A 394 5.87 16.66 -15.14
C THR A 394 5.41 15.49 -14.25
N ARG A 395 5.80 15.49 -12.97
CA ARG A 395 5.42 14.45 -12.01
C ARG A 395 4.30 14.84 -11.06
N VAL A 396 3.73 16.04 -11.24
CA VAL A 396 2.62 16.54 -10.42
C VAL A 396 1.31 16.18 -11.07
N ASN A 397 0.67 15.13 -10.58
CA ASN A 397 -0.62 14.68 -11.10
C ASN A 397 -1.79 15.43 -10.46
N MET A 398 -1.64 15.87 -9.22
CA MET A 398 -2.69 16.55 -8.46
C MET A 398 -2.12 17.70 -7.64
N ILE A 399 -2.92 18.75 -7.48
CA ILE A 399 -2.62 19.91 -6.62
C ILE A 399 -3.90 20.30 -5.87
N ASP A 400 -3.77 20.75 -4.62
CA ASP A 400 -4.88 21.28 -3.82
C ASP A 400 -4.84 22.82 -3.70
N THR A 401 -5.90 23.40 -3.16
CA THR A 401 -6.03 24.85 -2.98
C THR A 401 -4.94 25.43 -2.09
N THR A 402 -4.54 24.68 -1.07
CA THR A 402 -3.47 25.10 -0.13
C THR A 402 -2.13 25.20 -0.86
N ALA A 403 -1.82 24.22 -1.70
CA ALA A 403 -0.60 24.23 -2.50
C ALA A 403 -0.57 25.37 -3.52
N VAL A 404 -1.70 25.67 -4.20
CA VAL A 404 -1.80 26.83 -5.10
C VAL A 404 -1.56 28.14 -4.33
N THR A 405 -2.14 28.28 -3.14
CA THR A 405 -1.93 29.47 -2.29
C THR A 405 -0.46 29.60 -1.87
N HIS A 406 0.19 28.52 -1.45
CA HIS A 406 1.62 28.54 -1.09
C HIS A 406 2.52 28.87 -2.28
N LEU A 407 2.21 28.37 -3.49
CA LEU A 407 2.93 28.71 -4.71
C LEU A 407 2.77 30.19 -5.04
N ARG A 408 1.55 30.75 -4.93
CA ARG A 408 1.29 32.19 -5.18
C ARG A 408 2.09 33.06 -4.21
N ASN A 409 2.07 32.73 -2.92
CA ASN A 409 2.83 33.44 -1.91
C ASN A 409 4.35 33.33 -2.15
N MET A 410 4.83 32.17 -2.59
CA MET A 410 6.22 31.97 -2.97
C MET A 410 6.60 32.84 -4.17
N VAL A 411 5.78 32.90 -5.21
CA VAL A 411 6.04 33.75 -6.39
C VAL A 411 6.08 35.23 -5.99
N ALA A 412 5.15 35.67 -5.16
CA ALA A 412 5.17 37.05 -4.65
C ALA A 412 6.46 37.35 -3.84
N ALA A 413 6.88 36.44 -2.97
CA ALA A 413 8.12 36.56 -2.21
C ALA A 413 9.37 36.55 -3.12
N LEU A 414 9.37 35.76 -4.18
CA LEU A 414 10.44 35.72 -5.17
C LEU A 414 10.51 37.03 -5.98
N LYS A 415 9.37 37.59 -6.40
CA LYS A 415 9.32 38.90 -7.08
C LYS A 415 9.83 40.01 -6.17
N THR A 416 9.46 40.01 -4.88
CA THR A 416 10.00 40.96 -3.90
C THR A 416 11.53 40.84 -3.74
N TYR A 417 12.09 39.63 -3.83
CA TYR A 417 13.52 39.36 -3.70
C TYR A 417 14.31 39.69 -4.97
N ALA A 418 13.81 39.25 -6.11
CA ALA A 418 14.50 39.27 -7.41
C ALA A 418 14.02 40.43 -8.32
N GLY A 419 13.02 41.20 -7.90
CA GLY A 419 12.39 42.28 -8.68
C GLY A 419 11.24 41.77 -9.56
N GLU A 420 10.41 42.72 -10.01
CA GLU A 420 9.24 42.43 -10.87
C GLU A 420 9.60 41.83 -12.22
N GLY A 421 10.85 41.97 -12.67
CA GLY A 421 11.34 41.33 -13.91
C GLY A 421 11.59 39.82 -13.84
N LEU A 422 11.33 39.17 -12.69
CA LEU A 422 11.47 37.73 -12.54
C LEU A 422 10.42 36.98 -13.34
N GLU A 423 10.87 36.13 -14.25
CA GLU A 423 10.00 35.27 -15.07
C GLU A 423 9.82 33.90 -14.40
N ILE A 424 8.56 33.52 -14.18
CA ILE A 424 8.21 32.16 -13.67
C ILE A 424 7.67 31.35 -14.83
N ARG A 425 8.28 30.20 -15.06
CA ARG A 425 7.91 29.25 -16.12
C ARG A 425 7.42 27.96 -15.51
N PHE A 426 6.24 27.49 -15.93
CA PHE A 426 5.78 26.13 -15.67
C PHE A 426 6.16 25.23 -16.82
N ALA A 427 6.53 23.99 -16.54
CA ALA A 427 6.86 22.98 -17.54
C ALA A 427 6.10 21.68 -17.26
N GLY A 428 5.60 21.01 -18.31
CA GLY A 428 5.05 19.66 -18.22
C GLY A 428 3.81 19.49 -17.36
N MET A 429 3.00 20.54 -17.16
CA MET A 429 1.81 20.50 -16.32
C MET A 429 0.68 19.74 -17.00
N SER A 430 0.01 18.84 -16.25
CA SER A 430 -1.17 18.12 -16.71
C SER A 430 -2.39 19.05 -16.85
N SER A 431 -3.33 18.69 -17.74
CA SER A 431 -4.60 19.45 -17.92
C SER A 431 -5.40 19.58 -16.63
N GLN A 432 -5.42 18.53 -15.79
CA GLN A 432 -6.10 18.55 -14.50
C GLN A 432 -5.46 19.54 -13.51
N CYS A 433 -4.14 19.66 -13.50
CA CYS A 433 -3.46 20.66 -12.67
C CYS A 433 -3.76 22.06 -13.20
N ARG A 434 -3.67 22.31 -14.52
CA ARG A 434 -3.97 23.59 -15.14
C ARG A 434 -5.37 24.07 -14.79
N GLU A 435 -6.39 23.23 -14.95
CA GLU A 435 -7.77 23.55 -14.58
C GLU A 435 -7.93 24.01 -13.13
N ARG A 436 -7.15 23.43 -12.19
CA ARG A 436 -7.18 23.86 -10.79
C ARG A 436 -6.55 25.23 -10.56
N PHE A 437 -5.50 25.57 -11.28
CA PHE A 437 -4.94 26.91 -11.26
C PHE A 437 -5.92 27.94 -11.83
N GLU A 438 -6.58 27.63 -12.95
CA GLU A 438 -7.61 28.48 -13.58
C GLU A 438 -8.79 28.72 -12.63
N ARG A 439 -9.29 27.67 -11.95
CA ARG A 439 -10.33 27.78 -10.93
C ARG A 439 -9.91 28.57 -9.69
N ALA A 440 -8.61 28.75 -9.48
CA ALA A 440 -8.05 29.56 -8.41
C ALA A 440 -7.67 30.98 -8.89
N ASP A 441 -8.21 31.42 -10.02
CA ASP A 441 -7.91 32.74 -10.64
C ASP A 441 -6.42 32.96 -10.90
N TRP A 442 -5.72 31.90 -11.34
CA TRP A 442 -4.34 31.97 -11.79
C TRP A 442 -4.26 31.59 -13.26
N HIS A 443 -4.18 32.61 -14.11
CA HIS A 443 -4.12 32.42 -15.55
C HIS A 443 -2.76 31.88 -15.99
N ILE A 444 -2.76 30.75 -16.68
CA ILE A 444 -1.57 30.10 -17.23
C ILE A 444 -1.71 30.01 -18.74
N ILE A 445 -0.87 30.74 -19.44
CA ILE A 445 -0.86 30.80 -20.91
C ILE A 445 0.04 29.69 -21.44
N LYS A 446 -0.51 28.84 -22.31
CA LYS A 446 0.27 27.79 -22.98
C LYS A 446 1.03 28.41 -24.16
N VAL A 447 2.35 28.26 -24.15
CA VAL A 447 3.21 28.73 -25.25
C VAL A 447 2.95 27.96 -26.54
N GLY A 448 2.77 28.67 -27.66
CA GLY A 448 2.43 28.11 -28.96
C GLY A 448 0.93 27.81 -29.15
N SER A 449 0.04 28.30 -28.29
CA SER A 449 -1.41 28.28 -28.50
C SER A 449 -1.92 29.67 -28.96
N ASP A 450 -3.13 29.73 -29.50
CA ASP A 450 -3.80 30.99 -29.91
C ASP A 450 -3.98 31.93 -28.71
N GLU A 451 -4.01 31.44 -27.50
CA GLU A 451 -4.08 32.19 -26.22
C GLU A 451 -2.88 33.15 -26.05
N GLU A 452 -1.73 32.88 -26.70
CA GLU A 452 -0.52 33.70 -26.60
C GLU A 452 -0.67 35.08 -27.28
N ASN A 453 -1.54 35.17 -28.26
CA ASN A 453 -1.78 36.41 -29.03
C ASN A 453 -2.80 37.35 -28.38
N GLU A 454 -3.58 36.88 -27.41
CA GLU A 454 -4.63 37.68 -26.75
C GLU A 454 -4.19 38.25 -25.37
N GLY A 455 -3.04 37.83 -24.85
CA GLY A 455 -2.66 38.07 -23.49
C GLY A 455 -1.43 38.96 -23.27
N ASP A 456 -1.57 40.26 -23.34
CA ASP A 456 -0.62 41.22 -22.75
C ASP A 456 -1.04 41.53 -21.31
N VAL A 457 -0.97 40.51 -20.43
CA VAL A 457 -1.29 40.67 -19.01
C VAL A 457 0.00 40.58 -18.20
N ALA A 458 0.36 41.65 -17.54
CA ALA A 458 1.58 41.82 -16.76
C ALA A 458 1.82 40.77 -15.65
N GLU A 459 0.85 39.91 -15.36
CA GLU A 459 0.92 38.83 -14.38
C GLU A 459 0.85 37.42 -14.97
N SER A 460 0.93 37.27 -16.31
CA SER A 460 0.75 35.98 -16.96
C SER A 460 1.92 35.04 -16.69
N THR A 461 1.61 33.83 -16.24
CA THR A 461 2.58 32.74 -16.08
C THR A 461 2.52 31.83 -17.30
N TYR A 462 3.66 31.47 -17.86
CA TYR A 462 3.73 30.70 -19.12
C TYR A 462 3.98 29.23 -18.87
N LEU A 463 3.22 28.38 -19.59
CA LEU A 463 3.33 26.93 -19.56
C LEU A 463 4.02 26.42 -20.82
N TYR A 464 5.13 25.75 -20.63
CA TYR A 464 5.91 25.08 -21.67
C TYR A 464 5.57 23.59 -21.71
N TRP A 465 5.75 23.00 -22.89
CA TRP A 465 5.49 21.59 -23.13
C TRP A 465 6.34 20.67 -22.23
N ASP A 466 7.63 20.97 -22.13
CA ASP A 466 8.59 20.24 -21.30
C ASP A 466 9.61 21.20 -20.65
N THR A 467 10.44 20.65 -19.80
CA THR A 467 11.48 21.39 -19.08
C THR A 467 12.55 21.92 -20.03
N ALA A 468 12.89 21.17 -21.10
CA ALA A 468 13.89 21.59 -22.07
C ALA A 468 13.41 22.82 -22.86
N ALA A 469 12.17 22.81 -23.31
CA ALA A 469 11.55 23.97 -23.96
C ALA A 469 11.50 25.20 -23.04
N ALA A 470 11.20 25.00 -21.75
CA ALA A 470 11.19 26.07 -20.77
C ALA A 470 12.59 26.67 -20.50
N ILE A 471 13.65 25.87 -20.58
CA ILE A 471 15.04 26.33 -20.42
C ILE A 471 15.51 27.08 -21.68
N MET A 472 15.24 26.55 -22.88
CA MET A 472 15.71 27.11 -24.15
C MET A 472 14.91 28.31 -24.61
N ALA A 473 13.75 28.56 -24.08
CA ALA A 473 12.88 29.66 -24.50
C ALA A 473 13.59 31.01 -24.31
N PRO A 474 13.44 31.95 -25.29
CA PRO A 474 13.96 33.29 -25.13
C PRO A 474 13.32 33.99 -23.94
N ARG A 475 14.07 34.94 -23.35
CA ARG A 475 13.55 35.75 -22.24
C ARG A 475 12.50 36.71 -22.78
N ARG A 476 11.37 36.75 -22.06
CA ARG A 476 10.31 37.70 -22.36
C ARG A 476 10.58 39.01 -21.59
N ARG A 477 10.50 40.15 -22.29
CA ARG A 477 10.58 41.45 -21.63
C ARG A 477 9.24 41.66 -20.92
N VAL A 478 9.25 41.64 -19.61
CA VAL A 478 8.13 42.19 -18.82
C VAL A 478 8.18 43.70 -19.05
N SER A 479 7.24 44.25 -19.80
CA SER A 479 7.07 45.69 -19.88
C SER A 479 6.63 46.20 -18.52
N VAL A 480 7.57 46.67 -17.74
CA VAL A 480 7.24 47.46 -16.55
C VAL A 480 6.69 48.79 -17.13
N LEU A 481 5.37 48.93 -17.11
CA LEU A 481 4.74 50.22 -17.31
C LEU A 481 5.23 51.08 -16.19
N SER A 482 6.24 51.93 -16.46
CA SER A 482 6.72 52.91 -15.51
C SER A 482 5.55 53.86 -15.21
N ASP A 483 5.28 54.11 -13.96
CA ASP A 483 4.25 55.04 -13.49
C ASP A 483 4.44 56.49 -14.03
N GLU A 484 5.57 56.75 -14.68
CA GLU A 484 5.89 58.02 -15.31
C GLU A 484 4.96 58.32 -16.52
N GLY A 485 4.40 57.31 -17.22
CA GLY A 485 3.45 57.53 -18.32
C GLY A 485 2.10 58.08 -17.87
N LYS A 486 1.66 57.80 -16.66
CA LYS A 486 0.37 58.32 -16.14
C LYS A 486 0.46 59.77 -15.64
N VAL A 487 1.61 60.23 -15.26
CA VAL A 487 1.82 61.63 -14.79
C VAL A 487 1.86 62.59 -15.97
N HIS A 488 2.39 62.19 -17.14
CA HIS A 488 2.38 63.04 -18.36
C HIS A 488 1.01 63.19 -19.00
N ALA A 489 0.20 62.14 -19.02
CA ALA A 489 -1.18 62.20 -19.55
C ALA A 489 -2.11 63.07 -18.71
N MET A 490 -1.87 63.16 -17.37
CA MET A 490 -2.67 64.03 -16.51
C MET A 490 -2.23 65.52 -16.57
N HIS A 491 -1.06 65.81 -17.09
CA HIS A 491 -0.60 67.21 -17.25
C HIS A 491 -1.03 67.77 -18.63
N GLU A 492 -1.18 66.99 -19.67
CA GLU A 492 -1.69 67.46 -20.96
C GLU A 492 -3.21 67.70 -20.94
N GLU A 493 -4.00 66.91 -20.18
CA GLU A 493 -5.42 67.11 -20.07
C GLU A 493 -5.86 68.32 -19.21
N LYS A 494 -4.90 68.93 -18.44
CA LYS A 494 -5.13 70.17 -17.69
C LYS A 494 -4.62 71.43 -18.36
N ALA A 495 -4.01 71.31 -19.54
CA ALA A 495 -3.56 72.46 -20.32
C ALA A 495 -4.54 72.89 -21.43
N ASP A 496 -5.56 72.07 -21.72
CA ASP A 496 -6.58 72.35 -22.75
C ASP A 496 -8.01 72.50 -22.16
N ALA A 497 -8.17 72.80 -20.87
CA ALA A 497 -9.47 73.13 -20.27
C ALA A 497 -9.48 74.56 -19.66
#